data_1c66926e8207fc2dacbcb2b1cf349d0c
#
_entry.id   1c66926e8207fc2dacbcb2b1cf349d0c
#
_cell.length_a   1.000
_cell.length_b   1.000
_cell.length_c   1.000
_cell.angle_alpha   90.00
_cell.angle_beta   90.00
_cell.angle_gamma   90.00
#
_symmetry.space_group_name_H-M   'P 1'
#
loop_
_entity.id
_entity.type
_entity.pdbx_description
1 polymer ?
#
loop_
_entity_poly.entity_id
_entity_poly.type
_entity_poly.pdbx_seq_one_letter_code
_entity_poly.pdbx_strand_id
1 'polypeptide(L)'
;MNFTEWIYFFLIFNCLIFAGSQKLFRLAGVPGWYAIIPFYNIIKHLDIIKRPRWWIILVFIPVINLLMIPVIWVEFIKKFNHNSKIDRILVILTLGFYFFHVSYFSSKTKLVDDISFSGFERSIGSFIFAIVIATIVHNYFLQ
;
A
#
# COMPACT_ATOMS: atom_id res chain seq x y z
N MET A 1 16.02 -22.66 3.50
CA MET A 1 15.95 -21.67 2.40
C MET A 1 17.20 -20.81 2.44
N ASN A 2 17.93 -20.79 1.35
CA ASN A 2 19.12 -19.95 1.20
C ASN A 2 18.72 -18.48 0.95
N PHE A 3 19.62 -17.54 1.19
CA PHE A 3 19.35 -16.12 0.96
C PHE A 3 18.84 -15.83 -0.48
N THR A 4 19.40 -16.55 -1.46
CA THR A 4 19.00 -16.43 -2.87
C THR A 4 17.55 -16.91 -3.10
N GLU A 5 17.12 -17.99 -2.44
CA GLU A 5 15.75 -18.50 -2.52
C GLU A 5 14.74 -17.51 -1.90
N TRP A 6 15.12 -16.85 -0.81
CA TRP A 6 14.33 -15.77 -0.23
C TRP A 6 14.15 -14.59 -1.17
N ILE A 7 15.21 -14.20 -1.91
CA ILE A 7 15.12 -13.14 -2.92
C ILE A 7 14.16 -13.55 -4.04
N TYR A 8 14.28 -14.76 -4.58
CA TYR A 8 13.37 -15.23 -5.62
C TYR A 8 11.93 -15.32 -5.13
N PHE A 9 11.70 -15.85 -3.95
CA PHE A 9 10.37 -15.88 -3.34
C PHE A 9 9.79 -14.47 -3.22
N PHE A 10 10.55 -13.53 -2.70
CA PHE A 10 10.14 -12.13 -2.54
C PHE A 10 9.82 -11.47 -3.89
N LEU A 11 10.65 -11.68 -4.91
CA LEU A 11 10.42 -11.13 -6.25
C LEU A 11 9.17 -11.73 -6.91
N ILE A 12 9.00 -13.05 -6.86
CA ILE A 12 7.83 -13.73 -7.43
C ILE A 12 6.56 -13.28 -6.70
N PHE A 13 6.60 -13.23 -5.37
CA PHE A 13 5.47 -12.79 -4.55
C PHE A 13 5.07 -11.36 -4.86
N ASN A 14 6.05 -10.44 -4.99
CA ASN A 14 5.80 -9.07 -5.42
C ASN A 14 5.19 -9.02 -6.83
N CYS A 15 5.77 -9.73 -7.80
CA CYS A 15 5.24 -9.76 -9.16
C CYS A 15 3.79 -10.25 -9.21
N LEU A 16 3.44 -11.27 -8.44
CA LEU A 16 2.07 -11.78 -8.35
C LEU A 16 1.11 -10.73 -7.79
N ILE A 17 1.41 -10.16 -6.62
CA ILE A 17 0.54 -9.15 -6.00
C ILE A 17 0.34 -7.96 -6.93
N PHE A 18 1.40 -7.49 -7.57
CA PHE A 18 1.33 -6.31 -8.41
C PHE A 18 0.73 -6.57 -9.79
N ALA A 19 0.81 -7.79 -10.32
CA ALA A 19 0.06 -8.18 -11.50
C ALA A 19 -1.45 -7.97 -11.29
N GLY A 20 -1.97 -8.27 -10.09
CA GLY A 20 -3.36 -7.98 -9.73
C GLY A 20 -3.72 -6.50 -9.77
N SER A 21 -2.80 -5.60 -9.51
CA SER A 21 -3.07 -4.16 -9.49
C SER A 21 -2.92 -3.45 -10.85
N GLN A 22 -2.44 -4.13 -11.90
CA GLN A 22 -2.20 -3.53 -13.22
C GLN A 22 -3.44 -2.86 -13.82
N LYS A 23 -4.60 -3.51 -13.73
CA LYS A 23 -5.85 -2.94 -14.25
C LYS A 23 -6.28 -1.71 -13.46
N LEU A 24 -6.07 -1.73 -12.15
CA LEU A 24 -6.37 -0.59 -11.27
C LEU A 24 -5.48 0.62 -11.61
N PHE A 25 -4.21 0.39 -11.91
CA PHE A 25 -3.30 1.44 -12.38
C PHE A 25 -3.79 2.07 -13.67
N ARG A 26 -4.20 1.24 -14.66
CA ARG A 26 -4.76 1.75 -15.91
C ARG A 26 -6.03 2.57 -15.69
N LEU A 27 -6.91 2.14 -14.80
CA LEU A 27 -8.12 2.90 -14.43
C LEU A 27 -7.78 4.24 -13.77
N ALA A 28 -6.63 4.32 -13.07
CA ALA A 28 -6.13 5.56 -12.49
C ALA A 28 -5.32 6.43 -13.47
N GLY A 29 -5.28 6.09 -14.75
CA GLY A 29 -4.53 6.83 -15.77
C GLY A 29 -3.01 6.57 -15.73
N VAL A 30 -2.56 5.52 -15.04
CA VAL A 30 -1.15 5.14 -14.90
C VAL A 30 -0.88 3.89 -15.75
N PRO A 31 0.21 3.82 -16.51
CA PRO A 31 0.57 2.61 -17.25
C PRO A 31 0.65 1.38 -16.34
N GLY A 32 -0.08 0.31 -16.68
CA GLY A 32 -0.20 -0.88 -15.83
C GLY A 32 1.11 -1.60 -15.54
N TRP A 33 2.10 -1.51 -16.43
CA TRP A 33 3.41 -2.14 -16.23
C TRP A 33 4.22 -1.57 -15.06
N TYR A 34 3.92 -0.34 -14.62
CA TYR A 34 4.52 0.22 -13.42
C TYR A 34 4.19 -0.57 -12.15
N ALA A 35 3.09 -1.32 -12.16
CA ALA A 35 2.73 -2.18 -11.04
C ALA A 35 3.74 -3.32 -10.80
N ILE A 36 4.50 -3.73 -11.83
CA ILE A 36 5.44 -4.85 -11.76
C ILE A 36 6.81 -4.39 -11.24
N ILE A 37 7.17 -3.12 -11.41
CA ILE A 37 8.48 -2.60 -11.00
C ILE A 37 8.52 -2.42 -9.48
N PRO A 38 9.38 -3.19 -8.76
CA PRO A 38 9.56 -3.02 -7.32
C PRO A 38 9.90 -1.55 -6.99
N PHE A 39 9.49 -1.08 -5.82
CA PHE A 39 9.63 0.29 -5.33
C PHE A 39 8.87 1.35 -6.13
N TYR A 40 8.96 1.34 -7.46
CA TYR A 40 8.25 2.31 -8.30
C TYR A 40 6.73 2.13 -8.21
N ASN A 41 6.26 0.89 -8.09
CA ASN A 41 4.85 0.62 -7.86
C ASN A 41 4.35 1.24 -6.55
N ILE A 42 5.15 1.21 -5.48
CA ILE A 42 4.79 1.82 -4.18
C ILE A 42 4.64 3.34 -4.35
N ILE A 43 5.57 3.97 -5.06
CA ILE A 43 5.48 5.41 -5.37
C ILE A 43 4.18 5.70 -6.13
N LYS A 44 3.83 4.86 -7.10
CA LYS A 44 2.59 5.03 -7.88
C LYS A 44 1.33 4.75 -7.07
N HIS A 45 1.36 3.80 -6.15
CA HIS A 45 0.29 3.64 -5.17
C HIS A 45 0.10 4.92 -4.36
N LEU A 46 1.19 5.51 -3.84
CA LEU A 46 1.15 6.76 -3.08
C LEU A 46 0.62 7.92 -3.92
N ASP A 47 1.04 8.04 -5.18
CA ASP A 47 0.54 9.07 -6.10
C ASP A 47 -0.99 8.92 -6.33
N ILE A 48 -1.48 7.69 -6.54
CA ILE A 48 -2.91 7.42 -6.77
C ILE A 48 -3.74 7.72 -5.53
N ILE A 49 -3.27 7.38 -4.34
CA ILE A 49 -3.96 7.69 -3.08
C ILE A 49 -3.73 9.13 -2.62
N LYS A 50 -3.00 9.93 -3.39
CA LYS A 50 -2.65 11.33 -3.09
C LYS A 50 -1.92 11.49 -1.75
N ARG A 51 -1.03 10.56 -1.43
CA ARG A 51 -0.15 10.64 -0.25
C ARG A 51 1.24 11.12 -0.64
N PRO A 52 1.96 11.78 0.28
CA PRO A 52 3.29 12.29 -0.01
C PRO A 52 4.28 11.14 -0.26
N ARG A 53 5.14 11.30 -1.26
CA ARG A 53 6.12 10.28 -1.67
C ARG A 53 7.14 9.91 -0.59
N TRP A 54 7.39 10.81 0.38
CA TRP A 54 8.30 10.50 1.49
C TRP A 54 7.83 9.32 2.36
N TRP A 55 6.54 8.92 2.28
CA TRP A 55 6.04 7.72 2.93
C TRP A 55 6.77 6.45 2.48
N ILE A 56 7.43 6.46 1.32
CA ILE A 56 8.25 5.33 0.88
C ILE A 56 9.36 5.02 1.89
N ILE A 57 9.91 6.04 2.57
CA ILE A 57 10.94 5.86 3.59
C ILE A 57 10.42 5.01 4.74
N LEU A 58 9.15 5.18 5.13
CA LEU A 58 8.52 4.40 6.19
C LEU A 58 8.36 2.93 5.81
N VAL A 59 8.22 2.64 4.51
CA VAL A 59 8.13 1.27 4.01
C VAL A 59 9.47 0.53 4.14
N PHE A 60 10.59 1.23 4.18
CA PHE A 60 11.91 0.62 4.37
C PHE A 60 12.25 0.32 5.84
N ILE A 61 11.49 0.85 6.79
CA ILE A 61 11.69 0.56 8.21
C ILE A 61 10.88 -0.70 8.56
N PRO A 62 11.54 -1.83 8.94
CA PRO A 62 10.86 -3.14 9.01
C PRO A 62 9.62 -3.18 9.92
N VAL A 63 9.69 -2.54 11.09
CA VAL A 63 8.57 -2.53 12.04
C VAL A 63 7.41 -1.67 11.52
N ILE A 64 7.74 -0.54 10.89
CA ILE A 64 6.75 0.41 10.37
C ILE A 64 6.15 -0.12 9.07
N ASN A 65 6.94 -0.80 8.25
CA ASN A 65 6.50 -1.44 7.03
C ASN A 65 5.30 -2.39 7.28
N LEU A 66 5.35 -3.16 8.35
CA LEU A 66 4.27 -4.08 8.72
C LEU A 66 2.91 -3.37 8.90
N LEU A 67 2.92 -2.11 9.31
CA LEU A 67 1.72 -1.28 9.45
C LEU A 67 1.41 -0.46 8.21
N MET A 68 2.43 0.06 7.53
CA MET A 68 2.27 0.97 6.39
C MET A 68 1.74 0.28 5.14
N ILE A 69 2.19 -0.94 4.85
CA ILE A 69 1.73 -1.69 3.68
C ILE A 69 0.21 -1.96 3.74
N PRO A 70 -0.36 -2.51 4.82
CA PRO A 70 -1.81 -2.64 4.96
C PRO A 70 -2.57 -1.32 4.82
N VAL A 71 -2.05 -0.24 5.39
CA VAL A 71 -2.68 1.09 5.28
C VAL A 71 -2.71 1.55 3.83
N ILE A 72 -1.59 1.46 3.11
CA ILE A 72 -1.52 1.82 1.68
C ILE A 72 -2.50 0.98 0.86
N TRP A 73 -2.59 -0.31 1.10
CA TRP A 73 -3.50 -1.21 0.38
C TRP A 73 -4.97 -0.89 0.63
N VAL A 74 -5.33 -0.62 1.88
CA VAL A 74 -6.71 -0.22 2.23
C VAL A 74 -7.07 1.11 1.58
N GLU A 75 -6.20 2.10 1.63
CA GLU A 75 -6.44 3.39 0.98
C GLU A 75 -6.53 3.23 -0.54
N PHE A 76 -5.74 2.34 -1.12
CA PHE A 76 -5.74 2.08 -2.54
C PHE A 76 -7.07 1.47 -3.03
N ILE A 77 -7.59 0.42 -2.36
CA ILE A 77 -8.87 -0.17 -2.77
C ILE A 77 -10.06 0.78 -2.59
N LYS A 78 -10.01 1.66 -1.60
CA LYS A 78 -11.03 2.69 -1.41
C LYS A 78 -11.15 3.62 -2.62
N LYS A 79 -10.02 3.94 -3.29
CA LYS A 79 -10.01 4.73 -4.52
C LYS A 79 -10.77 4.08 -5.65
N PHE A 80 -10.97 2.78 -5.60
CA PHE A 80 -11.71 2.01 -6.60
C PHE A 80 -13.10 1.58 -6.15
N ASN A 81 -13.73 2.35 -5.27
CA ASN A 81 -15.09 2.13 -4.77
C ASN A 81 -15.26 0.88 -3.88
N HIS A 82 -14.17 0.37 -3.31
CA HIS A 82 -14.16 -0.74 -2.36
C HIS A 82 -13.93 -0.23 -0.93
N ASN A 83 -14.98 0.35 -0.33
CA ASN A 83 -14.91 0.97 1.00
C ASN A 83 -15.63 0.16 2.10
N SER A 84 -16.11 -1.04 1.81
CA SER A 84 -16.72 -1.90 2.81
C SER A 84 -15.72 -2.32 3.89
N LYS A 85 -16.22 -2.56 5.11
CA LYS A 85 -15.39 -3.15 6.18
C LYS A 85 -14.83 -4.51 5.77
N ILE A 86 -15.60 -5.29 5.02
CA ILE A 86 -15.20 -6.61 4.50
C ILE A 86 -14.05 -6.46 3.51
N ASP A 87 -14.13 -5.52 2.55
CA ASP A 87 -13.08 -5.29 1.56
C ASP A 87 -11.74 -4.94 2.24
N ARG A 88 -11.79 -4.10 3.28
CA ARG A 88 -10.60 -3.71 4.05
C ARG A 88 -9.96 -4.87 4.79
N ILE A 89 -10.78 -5.73 5.40
CA ILE A 89 -10.29 -6.94 6.09
C ILE A 89 -9.71 -7.92 5.07
N LEU A 90 -10.40 -8.12 3.94
CA LEU A 90 -9.95 -9.06 2.91
C LEU A 90 -8.61 -8.64 2.30
N VAL A 91 -8.38 -7.37 1.99
CA VAL A 91 -7.11 -6.94 1.39
C VAL A 91 -5.92 -7.16 2.34
N ILE A 92 -6.15 -6.99 3.64
CA ILE A 92 -5.12 -7.24 4.66
C ILE A 92 -4.91 -8.74 4.83
N LEU A 93 -5.99 -9.51 5.01
CA LEU A 93 -5.93 -10.95 5.29
C LEU A 93 -5.33 -11.74 4.12
N THR A 94 -5.62 -11.33 2.89
CA THR A 94 -5.09 -11.97 1.69
C THR A 94 -3.72 -11.44 1.26
N LEU A 95 -3.08 -10.59 2.09
CA LEU A 95 -1.78 -9.98 1.80
C LEU A 95 -1.72 -9.31 0.40
N GLY A 96 -2.80 -8.67 -0.02
CA GLY A 96 -2.89 -7.97 -1.29
C GLY A 96 -3.38 -8.81 -2.48
N PHE A 97 -3.52 -10.14 -2.37
CA PHE A 97 -4.12 -10.95 -3.44
C PHE A 97 -5.56 -10.52 -3.77
N TYR A 98 -6.25 -9.86 -2.85
CA TYR A 98 -7.57 -9.28 -3.09
C TYR A 98 -7.59 -8.27 -4.24
N PHE A 99 -6.45 -7.72 -4.64
CA PHE A 99 -6.35 -6.85 -5.82
C PHE A 99 -6.77 -7.56 -7.11
N PHE A 100 -6.52 -8.87 -7.25
CA PHE A 100 -7.03 -9.64 -8.39
C PHE A 100 -8.55 -9.65 -8.41
N HIS A 101 -9.19 -9.89 -7.27
CA HIS A 101 -10.65 -9.87 -7.18
C HIS A 101 -11.20 -8.49 -7.55
N VAL A 102 -10.66 -7.43 -6.96
CA VAL A 102 -11.06 -6.05 -7.24
C VAL A 102 -10.84 -5.69 -8.71
N SER A 103 -9.73 -6.13 -9.30
CA SER A 103 -9.37 -5.80 -10.68
C SER A 103 -10.23 -6.52 -11.72
N TYR A 104 -10.46 -7.81 -11.54
CA TYR A 104 -10.97 -8.67 -12.62
C TYR A 104 -12.39 -9.18 -12.39
N PHE A 105 -12.80 -9.36 -11.15
CA PHE A 105 -14.06 -10.00 -10.81
C PHE A 105 -15.12 -9.03 -10.30
N SER A 106 -14.74 -7.84 -9.83
CA SER A 106 -15.70 -6.88 -9.28
C SER A 106 -16.25 -5.95 -10.37
N SER A 107 -17.58 -5.93 -10.49
CA SER A 107 -18.30 -4.98 -11.35
C SER A 107 -18.37 -3.57 -10.75
N LYS A 108 -18.09 -3.42 -9.44
CA LYS A 108 -18.15 -2.16 -8.71
C LYS A 108 -16.89 -1.29 -8.87
N THR A 109 -15.84 -1.84 -9.47
CA THR A 109 -14.54 -1.19 -9.56
C THR A 109 -14.60 0.02 -10.51
N LYS A 110 -14.62 1.21 -9.92
CA LYS A 110 -14.55 2.50 -10.61
C LYS A 110 -13.66 3.43 -9.82
N LEU A 111 -12.88 4.28 -10.50
CA LEU A 111 -12.10 5.31 -9.85
C LEU A 111 -13.04 6.34 -9.20
N VAL A 112 -12.79 6.65 -7.94
CA VAL A 112 -13.52 7.68 -7.20
C VAL A 112 -12.56 8.83 -6.91
N ASP A 113 -12.78 9.98 -7.54
CA ASP A 113 -11.90 11.13 -7.45
C ASP A 113 -11.97 11.85 -6.10
N ASP A 114 -13.15 11.87 -5.46
CA ASP A 114 -13.40 12.54 -4.19
C ASP A 114 -13.66 11.58 -3.05
N ILE A 115 -12.61 10.86 -2.61
CA ILE A 115 -12.70 10.23 -1.30
C ILE A 115 -12.25 11.26 -0.25
N SER A 116 -13.21 11.78 0.48
CA SER A 116 -12.96 12.48 1.74
C SER A 116 -12.37 11.46 2.71
N PHE A 117 -11.04 11.51 2.89
CA PHE A 117 -10.41 10.75 3.98
C PHE A 117 -10.89 11.32 5.31
N SER A 118 -11.45 10.47 6.16
CA SER A 118 -11.84 10.89 7.51
C SER A 118 -10.63 11.50 8.23
N GLY A 119 -10.85 12.49 9.10
CA GLY A 119 -9.77 13.11 9.88
C GLY A 119 -8.92 12.10 10.65
N PHE A 120 -9.52 10.97 11.04
CA PHE A 120 -8.86 9.84 11.68
C PHE A 120 -7.79 9.18 10.78
N GLU A 121 -8.05 9.01 9.49
CA GLU A 121 -7.09 8.41 8.54
C GLU A 121 -5.91 9.34 8.23
N ARG A 122 -6.13 10.67 8.27
CA ARG A 122 -5.04 11.66 8.19
C ARG A 122 -4.18 11.63 9.46
N SER A 123 -4.81 11.45 10.62
CA SER A 123 -4.12 11.40 11.91
C SER A 123 -3.25 10.15 12.08
N ILE A 124 -3.65 8.99 11.55
CA ILE A 124 -2.86 7.75 11.71
C ILE A 124 -1.45 7.90 11.15
N GLY A 125 -1.30 8.44 9.94
CA GLY A 125 0.02 8.66 9.34
C GLY A 125 0.88 9.62 10.17
N SER A 126 0.27 10.70 10.67
CA SER A 126 0.96 11.68 11.54
C SER A 126 1.29 11.08 12.90
N PHE A 127 0.42 10.25 13.46
CA PHE A 127 0.62 9.60 14.75
C PHE A 127 1.74 8.54 14.70
N ILE A 128 1.76 7.72 13.64
CA ILE A 128 2.86 6.76 13.40
C ILE A 128 4.18 7.51 13.22
N PHE A 129 4.20 8.60 12.47
CA PHE A 129 5.38 9.43 12.29
C PHE A 129 5.88 10.03 13.60
N ALA A 130 4.97 10.54 14.44
CA ALA A 130 5.31 11.07 15.76
C ALA A 130 5.91 9.99 16.67
N ILE A 131 5.36 8.77 16.68
CA ILE A 131 5.89 7.65 17.47
C ILE A 131 7.30 7.29 17.00
N VAL A 132 7.52 7.23 15.68
CA VAL A 132 8.83 6.91 15.11
C VAL A 132 9.88 7.94 15.49
N ILE A 133 9.56 9.23 15.34
CA ILE A 133 10.46 10.31 15.75
C ILE A 133 10.74 10.25 17.24
N ALA A 134 9.70 10.08 18.07
CA ALA A 134 9.86 9.96 19.51
C ALA A 134 10.78 8.79 19.91
N THR A 135 10.64 7.64 19.23
CA THR A 135 11.48 6.47 19.47
C THR A 135 12.93 6.71 19.04
N ILE A 136 13.14 7.34 17.89
CA ILE A 136 14.49 7.71 17.42
C ILE A 136 15.13 8.70 18.39
N VAL A 137 14.43 9.75 18.76
CA VAL A 137 14.93 10.76 19.72
C VAL A 137 15.26 10.11 21.05
N HIS A 138 14.38 9.25 21.57
CA HIS A 138 14.64 8.55 22.83
C HIS A 138 15.91 7.69 22.77
N ASN A 139 16.09 6.90 21.71
CA ASN A 139 17.21 5.97 21.61
C ASN A 139 18.56 6.64 21.28
N TYR A 140 18.56 7.78 20.59
CA TYR A 140 19.80 8.42 20.13
C TYR A 140 20.19 9.69 20.90
N PHE A 141 19.26 10.32 21.60
CA PHE A 141 19.52 11.58 22.29
C PHE A 141 19.33 11.55 23.82
N LEU A 142 18.67 10.52 24.36
CA LEU A 142 18.37 10.39 25.78
C LEU A 142 19.06 9.19 26.46
N GLN A 143 19.97 8.52 25.76
CA GLN A 143 21.00 7.65 26.34
C GLN A 143 22.30 8.44 26.43
#